data_939cefc792a5eefc0b16977a5a89cd5a
#
_entry.id   939cefc792a5eefc0b16977a5a89cd5a
#
_cell.length_a   1.000
_cell.length_b   1.000
_cell.length_c   1.000
_cell.angle_alpha   90.00
_cell.angle_beta   90.00
_cell.angle_gamma   90.00
#
_symmetry.space_group_name_H-M   'P 1'
#
loop_
_entity.id
_entity.type
_entity.pdbx_description
1 polymer ?
#
loop_
_entity_poly.entity_id
_entity_poly.type
_entity_poly.pdbx_seq_one_letter_code
_entity_poly.pdbx_strand_id
1 'polypeptide(L)'
;KKVELFPYAHLENHFLGFLPDQVEPIVTDTTKVVHTLNSLIIEMETRYDLLKKAEVRNISEYNEKFVGRRLNPNKGHRFLPYIVLIIDEFADLIMTAGKEIELPIGRLAQLARAVGIHLIIATQRPSVNIITGVIKANFPARIAFKVASKVDSRTILDTGGAEQLTGRGDMLLSVGGDIIRLQSAFVDTPEVERVIEFIANQQGFAE
;
A
#
# COMPACT_ATOMS: atom_id res chain seq x y z
N LYS A 1 -6.49 18.01 4.05
CA LYS A 1 -7.28 18.19 2.80
C LYS A 1 -6.87 17.09 1.83
N LYS A 2 -7.40 15.90 1.99
CA LYS A 2 -7.05 14.72 1.22
C LYS A 2 -8.32 14.16 0.65
N VAL A 3 -8.78 14.78 -0.44
CA VAL A 3 -10.07 14.47 -1.08
C VAL A 3 -9.95 13.43 -2.19
N GLU A 4 -8.73 13.14 -2.65
CA GLU A 4 -8.45 12.32 -3.81
C GLU A 4 -8.94 10.88 -3.64
N LEU A 5 -8.90 10.33 -2.42
CA LEU A 5 -9.33 8.97 -2.14
C LEU A 5 -10.80 8.86 -1.68
N PHE A 6 -11.51 9.95 -1.42
CA PHE A 6 -12.91 9.91 -0.97
C PHE A 6 -13.87 9.17 -1.90
N PRO A 7 -13.76 9.25 -3.23
CA PRO A 7 -14.64 8.49 -4.11
C PRO A 7 -14.60 6.98 -3.87
N TYR A 8 -13.48 6.45 -3.38
CA TYR A 8 -13.35 5.02 -3.06
C TYR A 8 -14.19 4.57 -1.86
N ALA A 9 -14.74 5.48 -1.06
CA ALA A 9 -15.66 5.14 0.02
C ALA A 9 -16.91 4.42 -0.47
N HIS A 10 -17.33 4.66 -1.72
CA HIS A 10 -18.43 3.93 -2.36
C HIS A 10 -18.17 2.43 -2.54
N LEU A 11 -16.95 1.98 -2.30
CA LEU A 11 -16.55 0.57 -2.37
C LEU A 11 -16.61 -0.15 -1.00
N GLU A 12 -17.26 0.43 0.01
CA GLU A 12 -17.33 -0.15 1.36
C GLU A 12 -17.84 -1.60 1.38
N ASN A 13 -18.73 -1.96 0.46
CA ASN A 13 -19.26 -3.33 0.29
C ASN A 13 -18.42 -4.19 -0.68
N HIS A 14 -17.28 -3.68 -1.16
CA HIS A 14 -16.45 -4.32 -2.19
C HIS A 14 -14.96 -4.27 -1.83
N PHE A 15 -14.44 -5.21 -1.07
CA PHE A 15 -12.99 -5.35 -0.81
C PHE A 15 -12.28 -4.12 -0.20
N LEU A 16 -13.00 -3.07 0.21
CA LEU A 16 -12.42 -1.97 0.95
C LEU A 16 -12.33 -2.36 2.44
N GLY A 17 -11.10 -2.49 2.95
CA GLY A 17 -10.88 -2.80 4.36
C GLY A 17 -10.88 -1.55 5.21
N PHE A 18 -11.59 -1.58 6.33
CA PHE A 18 -11.60 -0.52 7.35
C PHE A 18 -11.77 -1.12 8.74
N LEU A 19 -11.44 -0.34 9.78
CA LEU A 19 -11.60 -0.80 11.16
C LEU A 19 -13.07 -0.77 11.58
N PRO A 20 -13.52 -1.74 12.41
CA PRO A 20 -14.94 -1.85 12.80
C PRO A 20 -15.54 -0.58 13.43
N ASP A 21 -14.72 0.21 14.13
CA ASP A 21 -15.14 1.43 14.82
C ASP A 21 -15.02 2.70 13.95
N GLN A 22 -14.72 2.56 12.66
CA GLN A 22 -14.60 3.67 11.73
C GLN A 22 -15.94 3.94 11.04
N VAL A 23 -16.41 5.17 11.16
CA VAL A 23 -17.60 5.65 10.44
C VAL A 23 -17.27 5.92 8.97
N GLU A 24 -16.05 6.38 8.70
CA GLU A 24 -15.57 6.70 7.35
C GLU A 24 -14.55 5.66 6.89
N PRO A 25 -14.75 5.00 5.73
CA PRO A 25 -13.83 3.98 5.24
C PRO A 25 -12.45 4.53 4.88
N ILE A 26 -12.38 5.80 4.47
CA ILE A 26 -11.12 6.47 4.11
C ILE A 26 -10.54 7.15 5.33
N VAL A 27 -9.33 6.74 5.72
CA VAL A 27 -8.67 7.22 6.94
C VAL A 27 -7.97 8.55 6.68
N THR A 28 -8.39 9.60 7.39
CA THR A 28 -7.81 10.95 7.27
C THR A 28 -7.18 11.45 8.58
N ASP A 29 -7.55 10.87 9.70
CA ASP A 29 -7.02 11.20 11.03
C ASP A 29 -5.76 10.40 11.36
N THR A 30 -4.71 11.09 11.85
CA THR A 30 -3.40 10.46 12.11
C THR A 30 -3.45 9.38 13.19
N THR A 31 -4.27 9.57 14.23
CA THR A 31 -4.42 8.56 15.29
C THR A 31 -5.03 7.28 14.73
N LYS A 32 -6.05 7.42 13.87
CA LYS A 32 -6.67 6.29 13.18
C LYS A 32 -5.70 5.61 12.20
N VAL A 33 -4.81 6.36 11.55
CA VAL A 33 -3.72 5.78 10.73
C VAL A 33 -2.82 4.90 11.57
N VAL A 34 -2.38 5.36 12.76
CA VAL A 34 -1.56 4.55 13.66
C VAL A 34 -2.29 3.29 14.09
N HIS A 35 -3.58 3.37 14.43
CA HIS A 35 -4.41 2.21 14.75
C HIS A 35 -4.51 1.23 13.57
N THR A 36 -4.71 1.73 12.36
CA THR A 36 -4.76 0.90 11.13
C THR A 36 -3.45 0.17 10.90
N LEU A 37 -2.31 0.86 11.03
CA LEU A 37 -0.99 0.24 10.88
C LEU A 37 -0.73 -0.84 11.93
N ASN A 38 -1.09 -0.59 13.19
CA ASN A 38 -0.97 -1.58 14.26
C ASN A 38 -1.89 -2.79 14.02
N SER A 39 -3.10 -2.58 13.53
CA SER A 39 -4.02 -3.67 13.16
C SER A 39 -3.46 -4.52 12.01
N LEU A 40 -2.81 -3.89 11.02
CA LEU A 40 -2.13 -4.63 9.95
C LEU A 40 -0.93 -5.44 10.45
N ILE A 41 -0.20 -4.96 11.46
CA ILE A 41 0.87 -5.74 12.11
C ILE A 41 0.29 -6.97 12.81
N ILE A 42 -0.81 -6.82 13.54
CA ILE A 42 -1.50 -7.94 14.20
C ILE A 42 -2.00 -8.95 13.16
N GLU A 43 -2.61 -8.49 12.09
CA GLU A 43 -3.05 -9.35 10.99
C GLU A 43 -1.86 -10.06 10.33
N MET A 44 -0.75 -9.37 10.10
CA MET A 44 0.48 -9.97 9.58
C MET A 44 0.98 -11.11 10.49
N GLU A 45 1.05 -10.89 11.80
CA GLU A 45 1.48 -11.90 12.78
C GLU A 45 0.51 -13.09 12.82
N THR A 46 -0.79 -12.82 12.81
CA THR A 46 -1.84 -13.84 12.74
C THR A 46 -1.70 -14.70 11.48
N ARG A 47 -1.41 -14.07 10.32
CA ARG A 47 -1.18 -14.79 9.07
C ARG A 47 0.06 -15.66 9.12
N TYR A 48 1.16 -15.16 9.71
CA TYR A 48 2.36 -15.97 9.92
C TYR A 48 2.09 -17.22 10.76
N ASP A 49 1.29 -17.10 11.82
CA ASP A 49 0.88 -18.26 12.63
C ASP A 49 0.05 -19.25 11.83
N LEU A 50 -0.85 -18.77 10.97
CA LEU A 50 -1.63 -19.64 10.07
C LEU A 50 -0.76 -20.34 9.03
N LEU A 51 0.21 -19.64 8.42
CA LEU A 51 1.16 -20.22 7.48
C LEU A 51 2.01 -21.31 8.18
N LYS A 52 2.49 -21.05 9.39
CA LYS A 52 3.24 -22.01 10.20
C LYS A 52 2.41 -23.26 10.51
N LYS A 53 1.17 -23.10 10.95
CA LYS A 53 0.25 -24.22 11.20
C LYS A 53 -0.07 -25.03 9.94
N ALA A 54 -0.08 -24.38 8.78
CA ALA A 54 -0.30 -25.00 7.49
C ALA A 54 0.98 -25.60 6.86
N GLU A 55 2.14 -25.38 7.49
CA GLU A 55 3.46 -25.82 6.98
C GLU A 55 3.75 -25.31 5.56
N VAL A 56 3.52 -24.01 5.33
CA VAL A 56 3.76 -23.33 4.05
C VAL A 56 4.56 -22.05 4.25
N ARG A 57 5.16 -21.54 3.17
CA ARG A 57 6.08 -20.41 3.21
C ARG A 57 5.46 -19.08 2.81
N ASN A 58 4.36 -19.09 2.08
CA ASN A 58 3.72 -17.89 1.56
C ASN A 58 2.21 -18.06 1.39
N ILE A 59 1.54 -16.92 1.19
CA ILE A 59 0.08 -16.85 1.07
C ILE A 59 -0.46 -17.64 -0.14
N SER A 60 0.27 -17.73 -1.25
CA SER A 60 -0.17 -18.49 -2.43
C SER A 60 -0.30 -19.97 -2.10
N GLU A 61 0.77 -20.56 -1.54
CA GLU A 61 0.77 -21.96 -1.10
C GLU A 61 -0.32 -22.23 -0.04
N TYR A 62 -0.53 -21.25 0.88
CA TYR A 62 -1.57 -21.34 1.88
C TYR A 62 -2.98 -21.38 1.27
N ASN A 63 -3.29 -20.43 0.40
CA ASN A 63 -4.58 -20.33 -0.24
C ASN A 63 -4.87 -21.54 -1.14
N GLU A 64 -3.87 -22.06 -1.85
CA GLU A 64 -4.00 -23.32 -2.61
C GLU A 64 -4.40 -24.50 -1.71
N LYS A 65 -3.76 -24.63 -0.55
CA LYS A 65 -4.13 -25.66 0.43
C LYS A 65 -5.54 -25.45 0.98
N PHE A 66 -5.92 -24.20 1.26
CA PHE A 66 -7.25 -23.88 1.78
C PHE A 66 -8.35 -24.18 0.75
N VAL A 67 -8.22 -23.69 -0.48
CA VAL A 67 -9.16 -23.95 -1.58
C VAL A 67 -9.23 -25.44 -1.91
N GLY A 68 -8.10 -26.14 -1.84
CA GLY A 68 -8.03 -27.61 -1.99
C GLY A 68 -8.59 -28.39 -0.80
N ARG A 69 -9.27 -27.72 0.16
CA ARG A 69 -9.88 -28.32 1.38
C ARG A 69 -8.92 -29.15 2.25
N ARG A 70 -7.62 -28.79 2.21
CA ARG A 70 -6.57 -29.46 3.02
C ARG A 70 -6.32 -28.77 4.37
N LEU A 71 -7.01 -27.65 4.64
CA LEU A 71 -6.95 -26.91 5.90
C LEU A 71 -8.34 -26.89 6.54
N ASN A 72 -8.39 -27.13 7.84
CA ASN A 72 -9.67 -27.23 8.57
C ASN A 72 -10.10 -25.85 9.11
N PRO A 73 -11.24 -25.28 8.66
CA PRO A 73 -11.76 -24.01 9.16
C PRO A 73 -12.01 -24.00 10.68
N ASN A 74 -12.42 -25.14 11.26
CA ASN A 74 -12.65 -25.26 12.71
C ASN A 74 -11.36 -25.12 13.55
N LYS A 75 -10.17 -25.15 12.90
CA LYS A 75 -8.88 -24.87 13.52
C LYS A 75 -8.43 -23.43 13.27
N GLY A 76 -9.33 -22.54 12.83
CA GLY A 76 -9.10 -21.13 12.58
C GLY A 76 -8.52 -20.83 11.18
N HIS A 77 -8.41 -21.84 10.31
CA HIS A 77 -7.99 -21.58 8.94
C HIS A 77 -9.09 -20.88 8.14
N ARG A 78 -8.72 -19.89 7.37
CA ARG A 78 -9.61 -19.11 6.49
C ARG A 78 -8.88 -18.76 5.20
N PHE A 79 -9.60 -18.41 4.16
CA PHE A 79 -9.00 -17.83 2.98
C PHE A 79 -8.33 -16.48 3.35
N LEU A 80 -7.13 -16.26 2.86
CA LEU A 80 -6.38 -15.03 3.12
C LEU A 80 -6.36 -14.17 1.85
N PRO A 81 -7.19 -13.11 1.76
CA PRO A 81 -7.11 -12.17 0.66
C PRO A 81 -5.81 -11.37 0.74
N TYR A 82 -5.30 -10.94 -0.43
CA TYR A 82 -4.23 -9.95 -0.44
C TYR A 82 -4.74 -8.61 0.10
N ILE A 83 -3.92 -7.92 0.86
CA ILE A 83 -4.20 -6.58 1.38
C ILE A 83 -3.21 -5.61 0.74
N VAL A 84 -3.71 -4.51 0.18
CA VAL A 84 -2.90 -3.41 -0.35
C VAL A 84 -3.19 -2.17 0.47
N LEU A 85 -2.19 -1.69 1.21
CA LEU A 85 -2.26 -0.43 1.91
C LEU A 85 -1.74 0.68 0.98
N ILE A 86 -2.56 1.71 0.77
CA ILE A 86 -2.20 2.87 -0.06
C ILE A 86 -2.13 4.11 0.84
N ILE A 87 -1.00 4.82 0.80
CA ILE A 87 -0.79 6.10 1.47
C ILE A 87 -0.53 7.15 0.40
N ASP A 88 -1.46 8.09 0.27
CA ASP A 88 -1.45 9.12 -0.77
C ASP A 88 -0.37 10.20 -0.51
N GLU A 89 -0.25 10.70 0.71
CA GLU A 89 0.77 11.70 1.09
C GLU A 89 1.47 11.32 2.40
N PHE A 90 2.57 10.61 2.26
CA PHE A 90 3.35 10.11 3.40
C PHE A 90 4.01 11.23 4.21
N ALA A 91 4.39 12.33 3.54
CA ALA A 91 5.04 13.45 4.22
C ALA A 91 4.16 14.03 5.34
N ASP A 92 2.86 14.15 5.12
CA ASP A 92 1.96 14.69 6.13
C ASP A 92 1.90 13.81 7.39
N LEU A 93 1.96 12.49 7.22
CA LEU A 93 1.96 11.53 8.33
C LEU A 93 3.28 11.59 9.12
N ILE A 94 4.41 11.61 8.43
CA ILE A 94 5.74 11.70 9.06
C ILE A 94 5.91 13.03 9.80
N MET A 95 5.45 14.14 9.22
CA MET A 95 5.52 15.45 9.86
C MET A 95 4.65 15.56 11.11
N THR A 96 3.56 14.76 11.20
CA THR A 96 2.62 14.79 12.32
C THR A 96 2.97 13.80 13.41
N ALA A 97 3.31 12.56 13.07
CA ALA A 97 3.49 11.47 14.03
C ALA A 97 4.86 10.75 13.94
N GLY A 98 5.71 11.14 12.97
CA GLY A 98 7.11 10.72 12.90
C GLY A 98 7.31 9.20 13.05
N LYS A 99 8.00 8.82 14.15
CA LYS A 99 8.36 7.41 14.40
C LYS A 99 7.17 6.49 14.64
N GLU A 100 6.04 7.00 15.09
CA GLU A 100 4.82 6.20 15.30
C GLU A 100 4.25 5.69 13.97
N ILE A 101 4.59 6.34 12.87
CA ILE A 101 4.26 5.93 11.51
C ILE A 101 5.40 5.15 10.85
N GLU A 102 6.63 5.67 10.95
CA GLU A 102 7.80 5.10 10.26
C GLU A 102 8.10 3.67 10.71
N LEU A 103 8.06 3.38 12.02
CA LEU A 103 8.40 2.06 12.55
C LEU A 103 7.41 0.96 12.11
N PRO A 104 6.08 1.13 12.24
CA PRO A 104 5.12 0.16 11.72
C PRO A 104 5.24 -0.06 10.21
N ILE A 105 5.43 1.00 9.43
CA ILE A 105 5.59 0.91 7.98
C ILE A 105 6.87 0.15 7.63
N GLY A 106 7.99 0.46 8.26
CA GLY A 106 9.24 -0.27 8.06
C GLY A 106 9.10 -1.77 8.36
N ARG A 107 8.41 -2.12 9.46
CA ARG A 107 8.15 -3.52 9.84
C ARG A 107 7.26 -4.24 8.83
N LEU A 108 6.16 -3.61 8.41
CA LEU A 108 5.28 -4.17 7.38
C LEU A 108 6.02 -4.35 6.06
N ALA A 109 6.73 -3.32 5.58
CA ALA A 109 7.47 -3.39 4.32
C ALA A 109 8.53 -4.51 4.32
N GLN A 110 9.17 -4.74 5.45
CA GLN A 110 10.18 -5.78 5.59
C GLN A 110 9.60 -7.20 5.62
N LEU A 111 8.46 -7.40 6.28
CA LEU A 111 7.98 -8.73 6.66
C LEU A 111 6.67 -9.15 5.99
N ALA A 112 5.82 -8.21 5.57
CA ALA A 112 4.44 -8.54 5.24
C ALA A 112 4.21 -9.17 3.85
N ARG A 113 5.23 -9.13 2.97
CA ARG A 113 5.12 -9.65 1.59
C ARG A 113 4.72 -11.13 1.54
N ALA A 114 5.35 -11.96 2.37
CA ALA A 114 5.09 -13.40 2.36
C ALA A 114 3.65 -13.75 2.77
N VAL A 115 3.03 -12.91 3.59
CA VAL A 115 1.64 -13.07 4.06
C VAL A 115 0.62 -12.26 3.25
N GLY A 116 1.05 -11.68 2.12
CA GLY A 116 0.17 -11.03 1.16
C GLY A 116 -0.30 -9.63 1.56
N ILE A 117 0.50 -8.89 2.35
CA ILE A 117 0.23 -7.49 2.65
C ILE A 117 1.28 -6.64 1.91
N HIS A 118 0.80 -5.74 1.06
CA HIS A 118 1.62 -4.88 0.21
C HIS A 118 1.36 -3.41 0.51
N LEU A 119 2.40 -2.58 0.35
CA LEU A 119 2.33 -1.15 0.62
C LEU A 119 2.65 -0.36 -0.64
N ILE A 120 1.84 0.66 -0.90
CA ILE A 120 2.09 1.70 -1.90
C ILE A 120 2.14 3.02 -1.15
N ILE A 121 3.31 3.66 -1.14
CA ILE A 121 3.52 4.92 -0.43
C ILE A 121 3.87 5.99 -1.44
N ALA A 122 3.06 7.05 -1.47
CA ALA A 122 3.29 8.21 -2.31
C ALA A 122 3.57 9.46 -1.48
N THR A 123 4.29 10.40 -2.07
CA THR A 123 4.50 11.73 -1.52
C THR A 123 4.79 12.73 -2.62
N GLN A 124 4.29 13.95 -2.46
CA GLN A 124 4.62 15.11 -3.29
C GLN A 124 5.81 15.89 -2.74
N ARG A 125 6.39 15.47 -1.60
CA ARG A 125 7.50 16.14 -0.92
C ARG A 125 8.70 15.20 -0.76
N PRO A 126 9.46 14.94 -1.83
CA PRO A 126 10.58 14.01 -1.82
C PRO A 126 11.80 14.63 -1.11
N SER A 127 11.78 14.70 0.21
CA SER A 127 12.91 15.17 1.02
C SER A 127 13.54 14.03 1.81
N VAL A 128 14.80 14.18 2.20
CA VAL A 128 15.54 13.18 2.99
C VAL A 128 14.94 12.94 4.37
N ASN A 129 14.20 13.91 4.91
CA ASN A 129 13.50 13.77 6.19
C ASN A 129 12.22 12.93 6.07
N ILE A 130 11.69 12.76 4.86
CA ILE A 130 10.49 11.97 4.57
C ILE A 130 10.87 10.61 4.02
N ILE A 131 11.75 10.59 3.00
CA ILE A 131 12.26 9.36 2.38
C ILE A 131 13.58 9.01 3.07
N THR A 132 13.44 8.49 4.29
CA THR A 132 14.58 8.15 5.15
C THR A 132 15.31 6.90 4.66
N GLY A 133 16.48 6.62 5.27
CA GLY A 133 17.22 5.39 5.01
C GLY A 133 16.40 4.13 5.34
N VAL A 134 15.55 4.16 6.38
CA VAL A 134 14.66 3.05 6.75
C VAL A 134 13.63 2.79 5.64
N ILE A 135 13.02 3.84 5.11
CA ILE A 135 12.07 3.73 4.00
C ILE A 135 12.78 3.18 2.76
N LYS A 136 13.92 3.76 2.37
CA LYS A 136 14.64 3.33 1.17
C LYS A 136 15.13 1.88 1.25
N ALA A 137 15.55 1.42 2.42
CA ALA A 137 16.01 0.04 2.62
C ALA A 137 14.89 -1.00 2.44
N ASN A 138 13.64 -0.63 2.75
CA ASN A 138 12.50 -1.55 2.74
C ASN A 138 11.59 -1.41 1.50
N PHE A 139 11.82 -0.38 0.68
CA PHE A 139 11.09 -0.15 -0.57
C PHE A 139 12.03 -0.24 -1.78
N PRO A 140 12.31 -1.46 -2.28
CA PRO A 140 13.25 -1.68 -3.37
C PRO A 140 12.70 -1.26 -4.73
N ALA A 141 11.38 -1.24 -4.92
CA ALA A 141 10.73 -0.71 -6.11
C ALA A 141 10.32 0.73 -5.88
N ARG A 142 10.79 1.66 -6.73
CA ARG A 142 10.53 3.09 -6.60
C ARG A 142 10.15 3.68 -7.94
N ILE A 143 9.18 4.59 -7.90
CA ILE A 143 8.72 5.33 -9.07
C ILE A 143 8.94 6.82 -8.79
N ALA A 144 9.55 7.53 -9.73
CA ALA A 144 9.60 8.97 -9.74
C ALA A 144 8.94 9.50 -10.99
N PHE A 145 7.93 10.34 -10.82
CA PHE A 145 7.43 11.24 -11.84
C PHE A 145 8.34 12.47 -11.91
N LYS A 146 8.02 13.42 -12.80
CA LYS A 146 8.80 14.65 -12.92
C LYS A 146 8.93 15.37 -11.57
N VAL A 147 10.15 15.69 -11.19
CA VAL A 147 10.49 16.47 -10.00
C VAL A 147 11.15 17.80 -10.39
N ALA A 148 11.22 18.74 -9.42
CA ALA A 148 11.74 20.06 -9.66
C ALA A 148 13.27 20.11 -9.76
N SER A 149 13.97 19.20 -9.08
CA SER A 149 15.42 19.23 -8.97
C SER A 149 16.07 17.86 -9.07
N LYS A 150 17.36 17.85 -9.42
CA LYS A 150 18.21 16.64 -9.38
C LYS A 150 18.37 16.08 -7.97
N VAL A 151 18.26 16.94 -6.94
CA VAL A 151 18.31 16.52 -5.53
C VAL A 151 17.10 15.66 -5.20
N ASP A 152 15.90 16.08 -5.64
CA ASP A 152 14.67 15.32 -5.44
C ASP A 152 14.74 13.96 -6.13
N SER A 153 15.25 13.94 -7.39
CA SER A 153 15.47 12.67 -8.10
C SER A 153 16.38 11.73 -7.33
N ARG A 154 17.49 12.22 -6.82
CA ARG A 154 18.43 11.42 -6.02
C ARG A 154 17.81 10.96 -4.69
N THR A 155 16.98 11.78 -4.09
CA THR A 155 16.28 11.39 -2.86
C THR A 155 15.36 10.19 -3.09
N ILE A 156 14.69 10.11 -4.24
CA ILE A 156 13.80 8.98 -4.56
C ILE A 156 14.58 7.78 -5.11
N LEU A 157 15.40 8.01 -6.15
CA LEU A 157 15.98 6.97 -7.00
C LEU A 157 17.47 6.66 -6.74
N ASP A 158 18.11 7.40 -5.84
CA ASP A 158 19.57 7.40 -5.63
C ASP A 158 20.38 7.92 -6.84
N THR A 159 19.70 8.35 -7.91
CA THR A 159 20.28 8.90 -9.13
C THR A 159 19.48 10.10 -9.65
N GLY A 160 20.11 10.92 -10.50
CA GLY A 160 19.40 11.97 -11.24
C GLY A 160 18.60 11.40 -12.41
N GLY A 161 17.81 12.24 -13.05
CA GLY A 161 17.07 11.93 -14.27
C GLY A 161 15.57 12.29 -14.21
N ALA A 162 14.94 12.17 -13.03
CA ALA A 162 13.53 12.49 -12.90
C ALA A 162 13.23 14.00 -13.10
N GLU A 163 14.19 14.90 -12.90
CA GLU A 163 14.09 16.31 -13.22
C GLU A 163 14.00 16.60 -14.72
N GLN A 164 14.43 15.66 -15.56
CA GLN A 164 14.44 15.77 -17.02
C GLN A 164 13.16 15.21 -17.67
N LEU A 165 12.28 14.59 -16.90
CA LEU A 165 11.04 14.03 -17.40
C LEU A 165 10.12 15.11 -17.97
N THR A 166 9.30 14.76 -18.96
CA THR A 166 8.38 15.70 -19.61
C THR A 166 7.16 16.03 -18.77
N GLY A 167 6.83 15.18 -17.79
CA GLY A 167 5.57 15.25 -17.03
C GLY A 167 4.44 14.44 -17.67
N ARG A 168 3.22 14.61 -17.19
CA ARG A 168 2.01 13.93 -17.71
C ARG A 168 2.13 12.41 -17.74
N GLY A 169 2.68 11.82 -16.68
CA GLY A 169 2.82 10.37 -16.56
C GLY A 169 4.14 9.79 -17.09
N ASP A 170 5.05 10.64 -17.64
CA ASP A 170 6.42 10.24 -17.92
C ASP A 170 7.14 9.97 -16.60
N MET A 171 7.69 8.77 -16.41
CA MET A 171 8.22 8.32 -15.13
C MET A 171 9.47 7.47 -15.26
N LEU A 172 10.25 7.42 -14.18
CA LEU A 172 11.34 6.47 -13.99
C LEU A 172 10.94 5.42 -12.96
N LEU A 173 11.08 4.16 -13.31
CA LEU A 173 10.90 3.02 -12.41
C LEU A 173 12.28 2.45 -12.08
N SER A 174 12.58 2.37 -10.78
CA SER A 174 13.77 1.69 -10.25
C SER A 174 13.38 0.37 -9.63
N VAL A 175 13.95 -0.74 -10.12
CA VAL A 175 13.76 -2.08 -9.58
C VAL A 175 15.10 -2.81 -9.63
N GLY A 176 15.57 -3.29 -8.47
CA GLY A 176 16.79 -4.09 -8.40
C GLY A 176 18.08 -3.39 -8.88
N GLY A 177 18.09 -2.06 -8.89
CA GLY A 177 19.21 -1.24 -9.36
C GLY A 177 19.11 -0.78 -10.81
N ASP A 178 18.20 -1.36 -11.59
CA ASP A 178 17.93 -0.93 -12.96
C ASP A 178 16.93 0.25 -12.97
N ILE A 179 17.14 1.19 -13.89
CA ILE A 179 16.25 2.32 -14.12
C ILE A 179 15.60 2.17 -15.50
N ILE A 180 14.28 2.13 -15.51
CA ILE A 180 13.48 2.02 -16.73
C ILE A 180 12.63 3.28 -16.86
N ARG A 181 12.68 3.94 -18.01
CA ARG A 181 11.77 5.04 -18.33
C ARG A 181 10.49 4.50 -18.96
N LEU A 182 9.35 4.89 -18.41
CA LEU A 182 8.03 4.46 -18.84
C LEU A 182 7.11 5.66 -19.01
N GLN A 183 6.14 5.53 -19.91
CA GLN A 183 5.01 6.44 -20.01
C GLN A 183 3.78 5.77 -19.41
N SER A 184 3.26 6.30 -18.29
CA SER A 184 2.00 5.83 -17.75
C SER A 184 0.83 6.33 -18.58
N ALA A 185 -0.26 5.56 -18.59
CA ALA A 185 -1.53 6.05 -19.10
C ALA A 185 -2.00 7.25 -18.25
N PHE A 186 -2.63 8.20 -18.92
CA PHE A 186 -3.30 9.29 -18.19
C PHE A 186 -4.62 8.76 -17.62
N VAL A 187 -4.81 8.97 -16.33
CA VAL A 187 -6.05 8.63 -15.61
C VAL A 187 -6.49 9.87 -14.86
N ASP A 188 -7.70 10.33 -15.12
CA ASP A 188 -8.28 11.51 -14.49
C ASP A 188 -9.48 11.12 -13.61
N THR A 189 -9.92 12.04 -12.76
CA THR A 189 -11.02 11.85 -11.82
C THR A 189 -12.28 11.25 -12.45
N PRO A 190 -12.79 11.71 -13.63
CA PRO A 190 -13.97 11.12 -14.24
C PRO A 190 -13.80 9.63 -14.65
N GLU A 191 -12.56 9.21 -14.93
CA GLU A 191 -12.29 7.79 -15.24
C GLU A 191 -12.27 6.95 -13.99
N VAL A 192 -11.68 7.46 -12.91
CA VAL A 192 -11.69 6.82 -11.58
C VAL A 192 -13.14 6.67 -11.10
N GLU A 193 -13.95 7.73 -11.16
CA GLU A 193 -15.36 7.69 -10.77
C GLU A 193 -16.16 6.65 -11.53
N ARG A 194 -15.97 6.55 -12.86
CA ARG A 194 -16.65 5.52 -13.67
C ARG A 194 -16.25 4.09 -13.27
N VAL A 195 -14.99 3.86 -12.93
CA VAL A 195 -14.54 2.54 -12.47
C VAL A 195 -15.13 2.22 -11.10
N ILE A 196 -15.14 3.19 -10.18
CA ILE A 196 -15.72 3.04 -8.85
C ILE A 196 -17.22 2.73 -8.97
N GLU A 197 -17.96 3.51 -9.76
CA GLU A 197 -19.38 3.28 -10.01
C GLU A 197 -19.64 1.89 -10.59
N PHE A 198 -18.84 1.47 -11.57
CA PHE A 198 -18.95 0.13 -12.16
C PHE A 198 -18.76 -0.97 -11.12
N ILE A 199 -17.81 -0.83 -10.20
CA ILE A 199 -17.59 -1.81 -9.13
C ILE A 199 -18.71 -1.75 -8.10
N ALA A 200 -19.10 -0.54 -7.65
CA ALA A 200 -20.13 -0.34 -6.64
C ALA A 200 -21.50 -0.89 -7.03
N ASN A 201 -21.81 -0.89 -8.35
CA ASN A 201 -23.05 -1.45 -8.88
C ASN A 201 -23.06 -2.97 -9.02
N GLN A 202 -21.95 -3.65 -8.75
CA GLN A 202 -21.88 -5.12 -8.73
C GLN A 202 -22.40 -5.65 -7.38
N GLN A 203 -22.68 -6.94 -7.35
CA GLN A 203 -23.03 -7.60 -6.08
C GLN A 203 -21.83 -7.58 -5.15
N GLY A 204 -21.96 -6.89 -4.03
CA GLY A 204 -20.97 -6.84 -2.96
C GLY A 204 -21.01 -8.09 -2.08
N PHE A 205 -20.22 -8.04 -0.99
CA PHE A 205 -20.33 -9.05 0.06
C PHE A 205 -21.68 -8.98 0.74
N ALA A 206 -22.25 -10.14 1.05
CA ALA A 206 -23.37 -10.20 1.98
C ALA A 206 -22.85 -9.86 3.39
N GLU A 207 -23.58 -8.99 4.12
CA GLU A 207 -23.34 -8.70 5.52
C GLU A 207 -23.49 -9.95 6.39
#